data_924d9cb513a8e583e1fcbeeb51481d43
#
_entry.id   924d9cb513a8e583e1fcbeeb51481d43
#
_cell.length_a   1.000
_cell.length_b   1.000
_cell.length_c   1.000
_cell.angle_alpha   90.00
_cell.angle_beta   90.00
_cell.angle_gamma   90.00
#
_symmetry.space_group_name_H-M   'P 1'
#
loop_
_entity.id
_entity.type
_entity.pdbx_description
1 polymer ?
#
loop_
_entity_poly.entity_id
_entity_poly.type
_entity_poly.pdbx_seq_one_letter_code
_entity_poly.pdbx_strand_id
1 'polypeptide(L)'
;MTRKLPLKFTLIALAFFTSFLSVSAQVSLREISLKEQVENSSLVIEGKVVAQRTFWDADHRLIYTANTVEVSKVFKGDEIKTIEILTLGGAVGLNAMVASNTLKLREGNLGIFTLYDSNVALNERNKSNNKMFKAYSSLQGFYKYNLQYDVASNPFNKKQGVKFSFYDEIMKHTKSSYIEVADFNLDSERKKLNKSNTVLALGITDFSPTTRTAGTASTITINGTDFGTTQGKVGFANADSGGMSMGMTDYIDALDSQVLTWTDTQIVVEVPYSAGTGTIRVTHNDTSTIESATDLTISYAELNIETDIGSGVQAFATQHYDDNGSGGYTWEMYTDFFNETESGIATGYKDAFMRAFDTWRCETKINWEVSGTATTIDVTGTDTSVPADGVADDPDGTNVIRFDNGTELEAGVLGRCTSWYSGRICSGDLILYATDMDIVFNDNVDNANTSGVVETWYFGTDSPGPNQFDFETVVLHELGHGHQLGHVINTSNVMHYALPTNFSNTVLDANSIAGANDIQSRSTTNQICDLPARPLMTNYTGSCSLSIEDNELGNGIIIYPNPARKEFFIKNTSTSKIERVAIYDVSGRLVSDIDVLNTSTIKTINLQNASKGMYFVNIYADNAFVTKKLIVE
;
A
#
# COMPACT_ATOMS: atom_id res chain seq x y z
N MET A 1 -49.04 63.98 15.37
CA MET A 1 -47.60 63.93 15.61
C MET A 1 -47.24 62.50 15.90
N THR A 2 -46.83 61.78 14.89
CA THR A 2 -46.46 60.37 14.98
C THR A 2 -44.94 60.25 14.83
N ARG A 3 -44.26 59.88 15.92
CA ARG A 3 -42.82 59.57 15.90
C ARG A 3 -42.60 58.14 15.41
N LYS A 4 -41.86 58.00 14.31
CA LYS A 4 -41.33 56.73 13.82
C LYS A 4 -40.05 56.38 14.56
N LEU A 5 -39.99 55.19 15.18
CA LEU A 5 -38.73 54.57 15.66
C LEU A 5 -38.05 53.85 14.48
N PRO A 6 -36.74 53.90 14.34
CA PRO A 6 -36.00 53.08 13.38
C PRO A 6 -35.69 51.69 13.94
N LEU A 7 -36.08 50.67 13.20
CA LEU A 7 -35.77 49.28 13.44
C LEU A 7 -34.30 49.03 13.05
N LYS A 8 -33.44 48.77 14.02
CA LYS A 8 -32.07 48.32 13.77
C LYS A 8 -32.10 46.80 13.48
N PHE A 9 -31.88 46.44 12.25
CA PHE A 9 -31.57 45.06 11.88
C PHE A 9 -30.16 44.73 12.33
N THR A 10 -30.02 43.89 13.34
CA THR A 10 -28.75 43.28 13.73
C THR A 10 -28.61 42.00 12.90
N LEU A 11 -27.78 42.03 11.86
CA LEU A 11 -27.35 40.85 11.13
C LEU A 11 -26.39 40.06 12.04
N ILE A 12 -26.85 38.94 12.59
CA ILE A 12 -25.97 37.93 13.20
C ILE A 12 -25.45 37.09 12.04
N ALA A 13 -24.19 37.35 11.64
CA ALA A 13 -23.45 36.47 10.76
C ALA A 13 -23.06 35.22 11.57
N LEU A 14 -23.82 34.14 11.38
CA LEU A 14 -23.44 32.81 11.86
C LEU A 14 -22.31 32.30 10.97
N ALA A 15 -21.06 32.52 11.40
CA ALA A 15 -19.90 31.92 10.76
C ALA A 15 -19.94 30.42 11.07
N PHE A 16 -20.38 29.61 10.11
CA PHE A 16 -20.14 28.18 10.10
C PHE A 16 -18.64 27.96 9.88
N PHE A 17 -17.92 27.75 10.97
CA PHE A 17 -16.60 27.12 10.93
C PHE A 17 -16.84 25.65 10.59
N THR A 18 -16.86 25.32 9.31
CA THR A 18 -16.63 23.95 8.86
C THR A 18 -15.15 23.67 9.09
N SER A 19 -14.83 23.08 10.24
CA SER A 19 -13.57 22.37 10.40
C SER A 19 -13.60 21.22 9.40
N PHE A 20 -12.86 21.38 8.30
CA PHE A 20 -12.44 20.25 7.49
C PHE A 20 -11.52 19.41 8.37
N LEU A 21 -12.06 18.40 9.02
CA LEU A 21 -11.29 17.29 9.51
C LEU A 21 -10.76 16.63 8.25
N SER A 22 -9.47 16.84 7.98
CA SER A 22 -8.74 16.04 7.00
C SER A 22 -8.74 14.63 7.56
N VAL A 23 -9.64 13.78 7.10
CA VAL A 23 -9.61 12.35 7.37
C VAL A 23 -8.45 11.84 6.53
N SER A 24 -7.31 11.59 7.16
CA SER A 24 -6.22 10.84 6.54
C SER A 24 -6.71 9.40 6.37
N ALA A 25 -6.82 8.96 5.15
CA ALA A 25 -7.14 7.58 4.84
C ALA A 25 -5.87 6.71 4.94
N GLN A 26 -5.97 5.48 5.50
CA GLN A 26 -4.81 4.62 5.79
C GLN A 26 -5.19 3.15 5.61
N VAL A 27 -4.59 2.41 4.65
CA VAL A 27 -5.01 1.02 4.36
C VAL A 27 -4.26 -0.01 5.20
N SER A 28 -2.94 0.08 5.35
CA SER A 28 -2.17 -0.93 6.09
C SER A 28 -1.35 -0.35 7.22
N LEU A 29 -1.51 0.95 7.52
CA LEU A 29 -0.80 1.64 8.58
C LEU A 29 -1.77 2.45 9.43
N ARG A 30 -1.63 2.38 10.75
CA ARG A 30 -2.27 3.24 11.74
C ARG A 30 -1.31 4.34 12.20
N GLU A 31 -1.80 5.55 12.37
CA GLU A 31 -0.98 6.65 12.90
C GLU A 31 -0.53 6.39 14.33
N ILE A 32 0.78 6.56 14.59
CA ILE A 32 1.39 6.53 15.92
C ILE A 32 1.86 7.93 16.29
N SER A 33 1.42 8.43 17.45
CA SER A 33 1.75 9.77 17.88
C SER A 33 3.27 9.97 18.13
N LEU A 34 3.80 11.17 17.88
CA LEU A 34 5.20 11.50 18.19
C LEU A 34 5.54 11.22 19.65
N LYS A 35 4.61 11.51 20.57
CA LYS A 35 4.79 11.24 21.99
C LYS A 35 5.11 9.77 22.22
N GLU A 36 4.30 8.89 21.65
CA GLU A 36 4.44 7.46 21.79
C GLU A 36 5.72 6.94 21.15
N GLN A 37 6.03 7.39 19.91
CA GLN A 37 7.27 7.06 19.24
C GLN A 37 8.49 7.42 20.10
N VAL A 38 8.52 8.62 20.69
CA VAL A 38 9.63 9.08 21.55
C VAL A 38 9.67 8.32 22.89
N GLU A 39 8.52 8.10 23.53
CA GLU A 39 8.45 7.42 24.84
C GLU A 39 8.90 5.95 24.74
N ASN A 40 8.54 5.24 23.67
CA ASN A 40 8.85 3.82 23.48
C ASN A 40 10.17 3.54 22.75
N SER A 41 10.79 4.54 22.14
CA SER A 41 12.13 4.39 21.55
C SER A 41 13.22 4.27 22.62
N SER A 42 14.23 3.44 22.38
CA SER A 42 15.46 3.42 23.20
C SER A 42 16.44 4.52 22.79
N LEU A 43 16.36 4.98 21.54
CA LEU A 43 17.22 6.00 20.95
C LEU A 43 16.41 6.92 20.04
N VAL A 44 16.58 8.24 20.20
CA VAL A 44 16.02 9.27 19.29
C VAL A 44 17.15 10.17 18.84
N ILE A 45 17.41 10.21 17.54
CA ILE A 45 18.56 10.93 16.96
C ILE A 45 18.16 11.82 15.79
N GLU A 46 19.00 12.82 15.53
CA GLU A 46 19.14 13.45 14.23
C GLU A 46 20.35 12.85 13.53
N GLY A 47 20.18 12.44 12.28
CA GLY A 47 21.28 11.83 11.54
C GLY A 47 21.05 11.77 10.04
N LYS A 48 22.13 11.44 9.32
CA LYS A 48 22.18 11.33 7.87
C LYS A 48 22.62 9.93 7.45
N VAL A 49 21.89 9.31 6.56
CA VAL A 49 22.28 8.05 5.92
C VAL A 49 23.46 8.30 4.97
N VAL A 50 24.57 7.59 5.17
CA VAL A 50 25.82 7.79 4.42
C VAL A 50 26.28 6.56 3.65
N ALA A 51 25.78 5.38 3.99
CA ALA A 51 26.07 4.13 3.27
C ALA A 51 24.98 3.10 3.51
N GLN A 52 24.87 2.15 2.59
CA GLN A 52 23.95 1.02 2.69
C GLN A 52 24.67 -0.28 2.34
N ARG A 53 24.25 -1.38 2.96
CA ARG A 53 24.68 -2.74 2.61
C ARG A 53 23.55 -3.71 2.87
N THR A 54 23.35 -4.67 1.98
CA THR A 54 22.34 -5.72 2.10
C THR A 54 22.96 -7.06 2.47
N PHE A 55 22.25 -7.87 3.23
CA PHE A 55 22.72 -9.18 3.66
C PHE A 55 21.56 -10.06 4.14
N TRP A 56 21.78 -11.38 4.08
CA TRP A 56 20.93 -12.35 4.74
C TRP A 56 21.18 -12.37 6.26
N ASP A 57 20.13 -12.59 7.03
CA ASP A 57 20.25 -12.88 8.46
C ASP A 57 21.09 -14.15 8.73
N ALA A 58 21.26 -14.53 10.00
CA ALA A 58 22.09 -15.68 10.37
C ALA A 58 21.50 -17.01 9.86
N ASP A 59 20.20 -17.10 9.79
CA ASP A 59 19.47 -18.30 9.41
C ASP A 59 19.15 -18.37 7.90
N HIS A 60 19.57 -17.34 7.14
CA HIS A 60 19.41 -17.25 5.69
C HIS A 60 17.95 -17.21 5.24
N ARG A 61 17.09 -16.48 5.98
CA ARG A 61 15.64 -16.39 5.75
C ARG A 61 15.18 -15.01 5.33
N LEU A 62 15.73 -13.99 6.00
CA LEU A 62 15.35 -12.61 5.79
C LEU A 62 16.52 -11.80 5.24
N ILE A 63 16.25 -10.98 4.25
CA ILE A 63 17.19 -10.00 3.76
C ILE A 63 16.97 -8.68 4.52
N TYR A 64 18.07 -8.14 5.04
CA TYR A 64 18.10 -6.82 5.67
C TYR A 64 19.01 -5.88 4.91
N THR A 65 18.62 -4.61 4.90
CA THR A 65 19.49 -3.50 4.52
C THR A 65 19.95 -2.76 5.77
N ALA A 66 21.25 -2.78 6.05
CA ALA A 66 21.86 -1.95 7.09
C ALA A 66 22.18 -0.58 6.51
N ASN A 67 21.57 0.45 7.07
CA ASN A 67 21.75 1.83 6.70
C ASN A 67 22.70 2.47 7.72
N THR A 68 23.92 2.81 7.32
CA THR A 68 24.87 3.51 8.17
C THR A 68 24.45 4.96 8.30
N VAL A 69 24.26 5.41 9.53
CA VAL A 69 23.80 6.78 9.85
C VAL A 69 24.86 7.50 10.68
N GLU A 70 25.33 8.63 10.18
CA GLU A 70 26.11 9.60 10.95
C GLU A 70 25.17 10.44 11.81
N VAL A 71 25.39 10.40 13.13
CA VAL A 71 24.57 11.06 14.13
C VAL A 71 25.09 12.46 14.40
N SER A 72 24.22 13.44 14.28
CA SER A 72 24.53 14.83 14.62
C SER A 72 24.03 15.23 16.01
N LYS A 73 22.87 14.71 16.43
CA LYS A 73 22.29 14.98 17.75
C LYS A 73 21.63 13.74 18.33
N VAL A 74 21.68 13.62 19.65
CA VAL A 74 20.95 12.59 20.41
C VAL A 74 19.95 13.27 21.34
N PHE A 75 18.65 13.02 21.11
CA PHE A 75 17.55 13.55 21.93
C PHE A 75 17.18 12.60 23.08
N LYS A 76 17.40 11.30 22.88
CA LYS A 76 17.17 10.24 23.88
C LYS A 76 18.18 9.11 23.67
N GLY A 77 18.67 8.54 24.77
CA GLY A 77 19.69 7.48 24.76
C GLY A 77 21.10 8.01 25.01
N ASP A 78 22.09 7.14 24.86
CA ASP A 78 23.50 7.44 25.08
C ASP A 78 24.12 8.17 23.87
N GLU A 79 25.16 8.98 24.10
CA GLU A 79 25.93 9.61 23.04
C GLU A 79 26.55 8.54 22.11
N ILE A 80 26.25 8.66 20.82
CA ILE A 80 26.73 7.75 19.78
C ILE A 80 26.98 8.51 18.48
N LYS A 81 28.08 8.23 17.78
CA LYS A 81 28.49 8.98 16.56
C LYS A 81 28.00 8.34 15.28
N THR A 82 27.94 7.01 15.26
CA THR A 82 27.54 6.24 14.08
C THR A 82 26.76 5.02 14.52
N ILE A 83 25.66 4.75 13.84
CA ILE A 83 24.80 3.60 14.07
C ILE A 83 24.49 2.92 12.74
N GLU A 84 23.92 1.74 12.81
CA GLU A 84 23.23 1.12 11.67
C GLU A 84 21.72 1.00 11.97
N ILE A 85 20.89 1.45 11.04
CA ILE A 85 19.44 1.22 11.08
C ILE A 85 19.14 0.06 10.14
N LEU A 86 18.61 -1.04 10.68
CA LEU A 86 18.19 -2.20 9.90
C LEU A 86 16.77 -1.97 9.37
N THR A 87 16.63 -2.09 8.06
CA THR A 87 15.34 -2.13 7.37
C THR A 87 15.16 -3.49 6.71
N LEU A 88 13.93 -4.00 6.71
CA LEU A 88 13.62 -5.29 6.11
C LEU A 88 13.54 -5.14 4.59
N GLY A 89 14.16 -6.09 3.87
CA GLY A 89 14.20 -6.11 2.41
C GLY A 89 15.55 -5.66 1.83
N GLY A 90 15.67 -5.86 0.53
CA GLY A 90 16.84 -5.56 -0.27
C GLY A 90 17.19 -6.66 -1.27
N ALA A 91 18.37 -6.56 -1.90
CA ALA A 91 18.84 -7.56 -2.85
C ALA A 91 20.27 -8.04 -2.49
N VAL A 92 20.51 -9.34 -2.59
CA VAL A 92 21.80 -9.99 -2.36
C VAL A 92 22.09 -10.92 -3.53
N GLY A 93 23.00 -10.50 -4.42
CA GLY A 93 23.24 -11.22 -5.67
C GLY A 93 22.02 -11.21 -6.58
N LEU A 94 21.52 -12.39 -6.94
CA LEU A 94 20.31 -12.56 -7.75
C LEU A 94 19.04 -12.77 -6.90
N ASN A 95 19.18 -12.83 -5.58
CA ASN A 95 18.05 -12.97 -4.68
C ASN A 95 17.63 -11.61 -4.12
N ALA A 96 16.35 -11.44 -3.92
CA ALA A 96 15.79 -10.21 -3.33
C ALA A 96 14.60 -10.51 -2.43
N MET A 97 14.30 -9.56 -1.58
CA MET A 97 13.11 -9.60 -0.72
C MET A 97 12.49 -8.20 -0.63
N VAL A 98 11.19 -8.13 -0.77
CA VAL A 98 10.40 -6.92 -0.56
C VAL A 98 9.35 -7.21 0.49
N ALA A 99 9.25 -6.35 1.50
CA ALA A 99 8.19 -6.38 2.49
C ALA A 99 7.41 -5.07 2.40
N SER A 100 6.08 -5.17 2.36
CA SER A 100 5.20 -4.00 2.38
C SER A 100 5.29 -3.28 3.74
N ASN A 101 4.90 -2.04 3.77
CA ASN A 101 4.80 -1.25 5.02
C ASN A 101 6.11 -1.16 5.83
N THR A 102 7.27 -1.26 5.18
CA THR A 102 8.59 -1.15 5.81
C THR A 102 9.28 0.15 5.43
N LEU A 103 10.11 0.66 6.34
CA LEU A 103 10.91 1.85 6.10
C LEU A 103 11.95 1.56 4.99
N LYS A 104 11.93 2.39 3.95
CA LYS A 104 12.95 2.39 2.89
C LYS A 104 13.80 3.65 3.03
N LEU A 105 15.09 3.49 3.22
CA LEU A 105 16.05 4.58 3.30
C LEU A 105 16.94 4.60 2.06
N ARG A 106 17.45 5.78 1.73
CA ARG A 106 18.47 5.99 0.67
C ARG A 106 19.61 6.83 1.21
N GLU A 107 20.79 6.66 0.65
CA GLU A 107 21.91 7.55 0.96
C GLU A 107 21.53 9.01 0.77
N GLY A 108 21.93 9.85 1.70
CA GLY A 108 21.55 11.26 1.74
C GLY A 108 20.27 11.54 2.53
N ASN A 109 19.46 10.55 2.90
CA ASN A 109 18.30 10.79 3.77
C ASN A 109 18.75 11.37 5.11
N LEU A 110 18.13 12.46 5.49
CA LEU A 110 18.45 13.25 6.67
C LEU A 110 17.18 13.54 7.45
N GLY A 111 17.22 13.40 8.76
CA GLY A 111 16.06 13.68 9.61
C GLY A 111 16.16 13.18 11.03
N ILE A 112 15.03 13.11 11.71
CA ILE A 112 14.88 12.52 13.05
C ILE A 112 14.46 11.06 12.89
N PHE A 113 15.15 10.20 13.63
CA PHE A 113 14.83 8.78 13.74
C PHE A 113 14.42 8.45 15.18
N THR A 114 13.30 7.75 15.34
CA THR A 114 12.85 7.13 16.59
C THR A 114 13.13 5.64 16.50
N LEU A 115 13.98 5.11 17.39
CA LEU A 115 14.64 3.83 17.22
C LEU A 115 14.54 2.95 18.47
N TYR A 116 14.57 1.64 18.28
CA TYR A 116 14.75 0.65 19.35
C TYR A 116 15.89 -0.33 18.99
N ASP A 117 16.44 -0.97 20.02
CA ASP A 117 17.58 -1.88 19.83
C ASP A 117 17.17 -3.07 18.97
N SER A 118 18.00 -3.40 17.98
CA SER A 118 17.78 -4.55 17.13
C SER A 118 18.25 -5.83 17.80
N ASN A 119 17.44 -6.88 17.72
CA ASN A 119 17.76 -8.25 18.17
C ASN A 119 18.03 -9.22 17.01
N VAL A 120 18.19 -8.70 15.78
CA VAL A 120 18.45 -9.52 14.58
C VAL A 120 19.75 -10.29 14.77
N ALA A 121 19.68 -11.61 14.63
CA ALA A 121 20.86 -12.48 14.64
C ALA A 121 21.64 -12.30 13.35
N LEU A 122 22.95 -12.07 13.47
CA LEU A 122 23.84 -11.90 12.34
C LEU A 122 24.93 -12.96 12.35
N ASN A 123 25.28 -13.47 11.18
CA ASN A 123 26.49 -14.26 11.03
C ASN A 123 27.76 -13.38 11.13
N GLU A 124 28.91 -13.99 11.41
CA GLU A 124 30.19 -13.28 11.67
C GLU A 124 30.59 -12.31 10.54
N ARG A 125 30.24 -12.63 9.29
CA ARG A 125 30.59 -11.78 8.12
C ARG A 125 29.77 -10.48 8.06
N ASN A 126 28.58 -10.48 8.67
CA ASN A 126 27.65 -9.37 8.67
C ASN A 126 27.70 -8.53 9.93
N LYS A 127 28.55 -8.91 10.92
CA LYS A 127 28.77 -8.11 12.12
C LYS A 127 29.47 -6.80 11.77
N SER A 128 28.94 -5.74 12.32
CA SER A 128 29.50 -4.38 12.26
C SER A 128 29.99 -3.97 13.65
N ASN A 129 30.91 -3.02 13.70
CA ASN A 129 31.29 -2.37 14.96
C ASN A 129 30.24 -1.35 15.43
N ASN A 130 29.30 -0.98 14.58
CA ASN A 130 28.24 -0.04 14.91
C ASN A 130 27.08 -0.76 15.62
N LYS A 131 26.51 -0.11 16.61
CA LYS A 131 25.29 -0.59 17.25
C LYS A 131 24.12 -0.54 16.25
N MET A 132 23.28 -1.55 16.27
CA MET A 132 22.17 -1.73 15.34
C MET A 132 20.82 -1.46 15.98
N PHE A 133 19.98 -0.81 15.23
CA PHE A 133 18.64 -0.40 15.65
C PHE A 133 17.63 -0.70 14.54
N LYS A 134 16.33 -0.72 14.92
CA LYS A 134 15.20 -0.68 14.00
C LYS A 134 14.37 0.59 14.25
N ALA A 135 13.67 1.07 13.24
CA ALA A 135 12.76 2.18 13.38
C ALA A 135 11.52 1.78 14.20
N TYR A 136 11.15 2.60 15.18
CA TYR A 136 9.89 2.42 15.89
C TYR A 136 8.73 2.84 14.99
N SER A 137 7.69 2.02 14.90
CA SER A 137 6.55 2.25 14.00
C SER A 137 6.89 2.28 12.50
N SER A 138 7.85 1.47 12.06
CA SER A 138 8.21 1.32 10.66
C SER A 138 8.48 2.67 9.95
N LEU A 139 7.78 2.98 8.84
CA LEU A 139 7.95 4.23 8.08
C LEU A 139 7.74 5.49 8.93
N GLN A 140 6.90 5.42 9.97
CA GLN A 140 6.57 6.56 10.81
C GLN A 140 7.72 6.96 11.74
N GLY A 141 8.65 6.05 12.01
CA GLY A 141 9.82 6.28 12.85
C GLY A 141 10.89 7.16 12.23
N PHE A 142 10.69 7.62 10.99
CA PHE A 142 11.60 8.53 10.30
C PHE A 142 10.90 9.81 9.88
N TYR A 143 11.26 10.94 10.47
CA TYR A 143 10.84 12.28 10.06
C TYR A 143 11.88 12.87 9.12
N LYS A 144 11.67 12.68 7.80
CA LYS A 144 12.55 13.16 6.74
C LYS A 144 12.55 14.68 6.66
N TYR A 145 13.72 15.29 6.54
CA TYR A 145 13.84 16.75 6.40
C TYR A 145 13.65 17.21 4.96
N ASN A 146 12.81 18.22 4.81
CA ASN A 146 12.82 19.10 3.67
C ASN A 146 13.43 20.43 4.09
N LEU A 147 14.73 20.60 3.83
CA LEU A 147 15.49 21.76 4.27
C LEU A 147 15.05 23.07 3.61
N GLN A 148 14.57 23.02 2.37
CA GLN A 148 14.11 24.19 1.62
C GLN A 148 12.94 24.88 2.35
N TYR A 149 12.03 24.09 2.91
CA TYR A 149 10.81 24.58 3.55
C TYR A 149 10.84 24.54 5.08
N ASP A 150 11.96 24.13 5.69
CA ASP A 150 12.12 23.99 7.14
C ASP A 150 11.10 23.03 7.79
N VAL A 151 10.95 21.86 7.19
CA VAL A 151 9.96 20.86 7.57
C VAL A 151 10.62 19.52 7.82
N ALA A 152 10.10 18.80 8.82
CA ALA A 152 10.29 17.37 9.01
C ALA A 152 8.96 16.65 8.81
N SER A 153 8.91 15.57 8.03
CA SER A 153 7.67 14.84 7.77
C SER A 153 7.88 13.33 7.76
N ASN A 154 6.86 12.63 8.19
CA ASN A 154 6.64 11.20 7.96
C ASN A 154 5.30 11.01 7.23
N PRO A 155 4.83 9.79 6.91
CA PRO A 155 3.58 9.59 6.18
C PRO A 155 2.34 10.26 6.79
N PHE A 156 2.31 10.48 8.11
CA PHE A 156 1.14 11.00 8.83
C PHE A 156 1.31 12.43 9.32
N ASN A 157 2.55 12.84 9.60
CA ASN A 157 2.82 14.05 10.33
C ASN A 157 3.81 14.95 9.62
N LYS A 158 3.56 16.25 9.70
CA LYS A 158 4.45 17.31 9.28
C LYS A 158 4.75 18.25 10.43
N LYS A 159 6.02 18.50 10.66
CA LYS A 159 6.54 19.38 11.70
C LYS A 159 7.24 20.58 11.07
N GLN A 160 6.66 21.75 11.23
CA GLN A 160 7.22 23.02 10.75
C GLN A 160 8.26 23.55 11.75
N GLY A 161 9.34 24.16 11.25
CA GLY A 161 10.37 24.77 12.10
C GLY A 161 11.22 23.73 12.82
N VAL A 162 12.02 22.97 12.04
CA VAL A 162 12.79 21.82 12.53
C VAL A 162 13.59 22.13 13.79
N LYS A 163 14.43 23.19 13.75
CA LYS A 163 15.37 23.52 14.82
C LYS A 163 14.71 24.07 16.08
N PHE A 164 13.56 24.70 15.94
CA PHE A 164 12.89 25.34 17.07
C PHE A 164 11.68 24.53 17.53
N SER A 165 10.61 24.54 16.75
CA SER A 165 9.34 23.93 17.17
C SER A 165 9.42 22.41 17.30
N PHE A 166 10.04 21.72 16.33
CA PHE A 166 10.06 20.27 16.33
C PHE A 166 11.04 19.70 17.36
N TYR A 167 12.24 20.29 17.50
CA TYR A 167 13.17 19.89 18.56
C TYR A 167 12.55 20.11 19.94
N ASP A 168 11.88 21.26 20.17
CA ASP A 168 11.21 21.53 21.44
C ASP A 168 10.11 20.51 21.74
N GLU A 169 9.35 20.08 20.72
CA GLU A 169 8.34 19.05 20.88
C GLU A 169 8.94 17.70 21.27
N ILE A 170 10.06 17.29 20.64
CA ILE A 170 10.78 16.08 21.02
C ILE A 170 11.31 16.19 22.45
N MET A 171 11.99 17.30 22.78
CA MET A 171 12.57 17.51 24.11
C MET A 171 11.50 17.55 25.21
N LYS A 172 10.29 18.01 24.90
CA LYS A 172 9.15 17.92 25.82
C LYS A 172 8.79 16.48 26.18
N HIS A 173 8.88 15.56 25.22
CA HIS A 173 8.58 14.14 25.44
C HIS A 173 9.76 13.39 26.06
N THR A 174 11.00 13.71 25.71
CA THR A 174 12.20 13.12 26.35
C THR A 174 12.47 13.69 27.74
N LYS A 175 11.92 14.85 28.07
CA LYS A 175 12.14 15.62 29.30
C LYS A 175 13.62 15.99 29.51
N SER A 176 14.40 16.08 28.46
CA SER A 176 15.82 16.43 28.45
C SER A 176 16.17 17.22 27.20
N SER A 177 17.25 18.01 27.25
CA SER A 177 17.85 18.62 26.08
C SER A 177 18.66 17.57 25.29
N TYR A 178 18.85 17.82 24.00
CA TYR A 178 19.67 16.94 23.16
C TYR A 178 21.17 17.13 23.47
N ILE A 179 21.95 16.08 23.14
CA ILE A 179 23.41 16.09 23.13
C ILE A 179 23.85 16.36 21.68
N GLU A 180 24.71 17.34 21.47
CA GLU A 180 25.32 17.59 20.16
C GLU A 180 26.55 16.69 19.99
N VAL A 181 26.52 15.83 18.96
CA VAL A 181 27.54 14.81 18.71
C VAL A 181 28.49 15.24 17.60
N ALA A 182 27.95 15.88 16.57
CA ALA A 182 28.72 16.43 15.47
C ALA A 182 28.19 17.79 15.06
N ASP A 183 29.09 18.64 14.58
CA ASP A 183 28.73 19.99 14.08
C ASP A 183 27.96 19.87 12.76
N PHE A 184 26.65 19.65 12.86
CA PHE A 184 25.71 19.69 11.74
C PHE A 184 24.82 20.91 11.87
N ASN A 185 25.04 21.88 10.99
CA ASN A 185 24.33 23.15 11.02
C ASN A 185 23.28 23.22 9.93
N LEU A 186 22.00 22.99 10.30
CA LEU A 186 20.84 23.09 9.42
C LEU A 186 20.78 24.42 8.65
N ASP A 187 21.12 25.53 9.30
CA ASP A 187 21.11 26.86 8.66
C ASP A 187 22.19 26.98 7.58
N SER A 188 23.35 26.32 7.78
CA SER A 188 24.40 26.29 6.77
C SER A 188 24.02 25.41 5.57
N GLU A 189 23.40 24.27 5.81
CA GLU A 189 22.88 23.42 4.72
C GLU A 189 21.77 24.12 3.93
N ARG A 190 20.84 24.80 4.61
CA ARG A 190 19.82 25.64 3.95
C ARG A 190 20.43 26.79 3.14
N LYS A 191 21.49 27.43 3.66
CA LYS A 191 22.18 28.48 2.92
C LYS A 191 22.91 27.98 1.69
N LYS A 192 23.43 26.75 1.69
CA LYS A 192 24.01 26.11 0.50
C LYS A 192 22.92 25.92 -0.58
N LEU A 193 21.75 25.41 -0.20
CA LEU A 193 20.61 25.29 -1.12
C LEU A 193 20.15 26.63 -1.68
N ASN A 194 20.09 27.68 -0.82
CA ASN A 194 19.65 29.01 -1.23
C ASN A 194 20.68 29.81 -2.03
N LYS A 195 21.99 29.53 -1.90
CA LYS A 195 23.04 30.19 -2.69
C LYS A 195 23.02 29.75 -4.15
N SER A 196 22.55 28.57 -4.43
CA SER A 196 22.41 28.01 -5.75
C SER A 196 21.29 28.69 -6.57
N ASN A 197 20.34 29.37 -5.92
CA ASN A 197 19.20 30.02 -6.57
C ASN A 197 19.53 31.35 -7.29
N THR A 198 20.78 31.69 -7.48
CA THR A 198 21.16 32.87 -8.26
C THR A 198 21.64 32.47 -9.64
N VAL A 199 20.80 32.74 -10.63
CA VAL A 199 21.10 32.97 -12.06
C VAL A 199 20.64 31.94 -13.10
N LEU A 200 20.15 30.76 -12.75
CA LEU A 200 19.56 29.92 -13.81
C LEU A 200 18.05 30.17 -13.88
N ALA A 201 17.52 30.41 -15.07
CA ALA A 201 16.08 30.46 -15.32
C ALA A 201 15.52 29.03 -15.46
N LEU A 202 15.96 28.12 -14.57
CA LEU A 202 15.51 26.73 -14.51
C LEU A 202 13.99 26.68 -14.60
N GLY A 203 13.46 26.06 -15.63
CA GLY A 203 12.03 26.02 -15.88
C GLY A 203 11.58 24.73 -16.53
N ILE A 204 10.48 24.14 -16.04
CA ILE A 204 9.73 23.10 -16.75
C ILE A 204 8.65 23.80 -17.56
N THR A 205 8.70 23.68 -18.91
CA THR A 205 7.69 24.24 -19.79
C THR A 205 6.47 23.33 -19.88
N ASP A 206 6.71 22.06 -20.09
CA ASP A 206 5.70 21.01 -20.15
C ASP A 206 6.33 19.63 -19.93
N PHE A 207 5.49 18.62 -19.81
CA PHE A 207 5.89 17.22 -19.90
C PHE A 207 4.80 16.39 -20.58
N SER A 208 5.20 15.31 -21.19
CA SER A 208 4.26 14.38 -21.85
C SER A 208 4.77 12.95 -21.86
N PRO A 209 3.84 11.96 -21.81
CA PRO A 209 2.40 12.12 -21.53
C PRO A 209 2.11 12.52 -20.08
N THR A 210 0.89 13.01 -19.81
CA THR A 210 0.44 13.44 -18.47
C THR A 210 -0.16 12.32 -17.62
N THR A 211 -0.33 11.13 -18.21
CA THR A 211 -0.78 9.92 -17.51
C THR A 211 0.17 8.78 -17.83
N ARG A 212 0.64 8.07 -16.82
CA ARG A 212 1.57 6.94 -16.91
C ARG A 212 1.28 5.88 -15.84
N THR A 213 1.97 4.79 -15.96
CA THR A 213 2.11 3.73 -14.97
C THR A 213 3.49 3.83 -14.33
N ALA A 214 3.65 3.35 -13.12
CA ALA A 214 4.91 3.34 -12.39
C ALA A 214 5.52 1.92 -12.37
N GLY A 215 6.84 1.80 -12.46
CA GLY A 215 7.54 0.50 -12.41
C GLY A 215 7.40 -0.37 -13.66
N THR A 216 6.82 0.14 -14.73
CA THR A 216 6.56 -0.59 -15.99
C THR A 216 7.53 -0.20 -17.11
N ALA A 217 8.67 0.42 -16.78
CA ALA A 217 9.58 1.07 -17.73
C ALA A 217 8.90 2.14 -18.63
N SER A 218 7.74 2.64 -18.21
CA SER A 218 7.06 3.73 -18.92
C SER A 218 7.81 5.05 -18.77
N THR A 219 7.93 5.84 -19.84
CA THR A 219 8.73 7.06 -19.86
C THR A 219 7.90 8.31 -19.97
N ILE A 220 8.42 9.42 -19.44
CA ILE A 220 7.96 10.77 -19.73
C ILE A 220 9.09 11.59 -20.35
N THR A 221 8.71 12.55 -21.18
CA THR A 221 9.62 13.59 -21.71
C THR A 221 9.28 14.90 -21.03
N ILE A 222 10.27 15.50 -20.38
CA ILE A 222 10.15 16.80 -19.69
C ILE A 222 10.88 17.83 -20.58
N ASN A 223 10.19 18.88 -21.01
CA ASN A 223 10.75 19.98 -21.76
C ASN A 223 10.91 21.21 -20.86
N GLY A 224 11.97 21.97 -21.08
CA GLY A 224 12.23 23.15 -20.25
C GLY A 224 13.45 23.95 -20.69
N THR A 225 14.02 24.66 -19.73
CA THR A 225 15.20 25.52 -19.93
C THR A 225 16.16 25.40 -18.77
N ASP A 226 17.45 25.56 -19.08
CA ASP A 226 18.53 25.61 -18.08
C ASP A 226 18.62 24.35 -17.18
N PHE A 227 18.29 23.19 -17.74
CA PHE A 227 18.53 21.90 -17.03
C PHE A 227 20.02 21.58 -16.89
N GLY A 228 20.87 22.25 -17.70
CA GLY A 228 22.30 22.00 -17.79
C GLY A 228 22.64 20.74 -18.59
N THR A 229 23.94 20.54 -18.83
CA THR A 229 24.45 19.37 -19.56
C THR A 229 24.92 18.25 -18.67
N THR A 230 25.04 18.49 -17.35
CA THR A 230 25.36 17.48 -16.36
C THR A 230 24.07 16.97 -15.73
N GLN A 231 23.89 15.66 -15.73
CA GLN A 231 22.70 15.03 -15.16
C GLN A 231 22.52 15.43 -13.69
N GLY A 232 21.31 15.86 -13.37
CA GLY A 232 20.82 16.09 -12.01
C GLY A 232 19.89 14.96 -11.54
N LYS A 233 18.77 15.31 -10.90
CA LYS A 233 17.78 14.34 -10.41
C LYS A 233 16.38 14.70 -10.92
N VAL A 234 15.57 13.66 -11.14
CA VAL A 234 14.13 13.82 -11.42
C VAL A 234 13.36 13.16 -10.29
N GLY A 235 12.58 13.95 -9.55
CA GLY A 235 11.77 13.49 -8.43
C GLY A 235 10.30 13.38 -8.81
N PHE A 236 9.66 12.33 -8.29
CA PHE A 236 8.23 12.05 -8.41
C PHE A 236 7.57 12.07 -7.04
N ALA A 237 6.28 12.40 -6.96
CA ALA A 237 5.55 12.29 -5.71
C ALA A 237 5.65 10.85 -5.17
N ASN A 238 5.99 10.69 -3.89
CA ASN A 238 6.23 9.38 -3.28
C ASN A 238 4.92 8.70 -2.89
N ALA A 239 4.58 7.60 -3.54
CA ALA A 239 3.35 6.85 -3.26
C ALA A 239 3.37 6.20 -1.87
N ASP A 240 4.53 5.75 -1.38
CA ASP A 240 4.68 5.11 -0.06
C ASP A 240 4.43 6.08 1.12
N SER A 241 4.37 7.40 0.85
CA SER A 241 4.05 8.43 1.84
C SER A 241 2.77 9.23 1.52
N GLY A 242 2.00 8.77 0.52
CA GLY A 242 0.81 9.48 0.04
C GLY A 242 1.08 10.74 -0.78
N GLY A 243 2.30 10.92 -1.25
CA GLY A 243 2.72 11.99 -2.17
C GLY A 243 2.71 13.39 -1.59
N MET A 244 1.81 13.69 -0.68
CA MET A 244 1.68 15.01 -0.08
C MET A 244 1.65 14.94 1.44
N SER A 245 2.58 15.60 2.09
CA SER A 245 2.48 15.90 3.51
C SER A 245 2.08 17.37 3.68
N MET A 246 0.81 17.62 4.05
CA MET A 246 0.25 18.94 4.39
C MET A 246 0.59 20.07 3.40
N GLY A 247 0.34 19.85 2.10
CA GLY A 247 0.51 20.87 1.06
C GLY A 247 1.94 21.00 0.51
N MET A 248 2.80 20.00 0.74
CA MET A 248 4.11 19.90 0.11
C MET A 248 4.33 18.46 -0.37
N THR A 249 4.90 18.32 -1.55
CA THR A 249 5.18 17.00 -2.13
C THR A 249 6.39 16.36 -1.45
N ASP A 250 6.24 15.13 -0.95
CA ASP A 250 7.37 14.26 -0.65
C ASP A 250 7.81 13.61 -1.95
N TYR A 251 9.07 13.75 -2.29
CA TYR A 251 9.61 13.25 -3.55
C TYR A 251 10.49 12.03 -3.35
N ILE A 252 10.36 11.09 -4.29
CA ILE A 252 11.33 10.03 -4.53
C ILE A 252 12.00 10.29 -5.88
N ASP A 253 13.34 10.26 -5.90
CA ASP A 253 14.09 10.49 -7.12
C ASP A 253 14.20 9.17 -7.93
N ALA A 254 14.06 9.27 -9.24
CA ALA A 254 14.40 8.20 -10.16
C ALA A 254 15.87 7.81 -10.01
N LEU A 255 16.20 6.54 -10.26
CA LEU A 255 17.56 6.06 -10.33
C LEU A 255 18.31 6.77 -11.46
N ASP A 256 19.63 6.88 -11.34
CA ASP A 256 20.46 7.45 -12.40
C ASP A 256 20.32 6.66 -13.70
N SER A 257 20.13 5.34 -13.62
CA SER A 257 19.87 4.44 -14.75
C SER A 257 18.51 4.65 -15.42
N GLN A 258 17.53 5.22 -14.71
CA GLN A 258 16.19 5.53 -15.24
C GLN A 258 16.16 6.86 -15.99
N VAL A 259 17.18 7.70 -15.87
CA VAL A 259 17.32 8.93 -16.66
C VAL A 259 17.96 8.58 -18.00
N LEU A 260 17.14 8.37 -19.03
CA LEU A 260 17.58 7.87 -20.33
C LEU A 260 18.29 8.92 -21.16
N THR A 261 17.84 10.19 -21.08
CA THR A 261 18.52 11.33 -21.71
C THR A 261 18.42 12.57 -20.84
N TRP A 262 19.50 13.36 -20.84
CA TRP A 262 19.54 14.65 -20.17
C TRP A 262 20.24 15.69 -21.06
N THR A 263 19.53 16.74 -21.40
CA THR A 263 20.06 17.90 -22.14
C THR A 263 19.63 19.16 -21.41
N ASP A 264 20.16 20.29 -21.83
CA ASP A 264 19.82 21.62 -21.28
C ASP A 264 18.32 21.99 -21.41
N THR A 265 17.60 21.34 -22.35
CA THR A 265 16.20 21.67 -22.65
C THR A 265 15.22 20.50 -22.61
N GLN A 266 15.73 19.28 -22.46
CA GLN A 266 14.88 18.09 -22.46
C GLN A 266 15.48 16.97 -21.62
N ILE A 267 14.61 16.30 -20.86
CA ILE A 267 14.92 15.11 -20.08
C ILE A 267 13.94 14.02 -20.46
N VAL A 268 14.43 12.78 -20.69
CA VAL A 268 13.60 11.58 -20.82
C VAL A 268 13.90 10.67 -19.65
N VAL A 269 12.90 10.30 -18.90
CA VAL A 269 13.05 9.50 -17.66
C VAL A 269 11.96 8.45 -17.56
N GLU A 270 12.33 7.27 -17.07
CA GLU A 270 11.40 6.22 -16.67
C GLU A 270 10.73 6.59 -15.34
N VAL A 271 9.46 6.23 -15.21
CA VAL A 271 8.69 6.47 -13.98
C VAL A 271 9.00 5.36 -12.98
N PRO A 272 9.65 5.67 -11.83
CA PRO A 272 10.04 4.65 -10.85
C PRO A 272 8.80 4.01 -10.17
N TYR A 273 8.94 2.78 -9.68
CA TYR A 273 7.82 1.98 -9.15
C TYR A 273 7.12 2.60 -7.94
N SER A 274 7.79 3.44 -7.18
CA SER A 274 7.23 4.14 -6.03
C SER A 274 6.70 5.55 -6.35
N ALA A 275 6.66 5.91 -7.66
CA ALA A 275 6.05 7.17 -8.09
C ALA A 275 4.52 7.12 -7.95
N GLY A 276 3.95 8.17 -7.40
CA GLY A 276 2.52 8.41 -7.31
C GLY A 276 2.08 9.65 -8.09
N THR A 277 0.78 9.87 -8.16
CA THR A 277 0.17 11.04 -8.78
C THR A 277 0.61 12.32 -8.06
N GLY A 278 1.16 13.30 -8.80
CA GLY A 278 1.60 14.58 -8.26
C GLY A 278 2.56 15.31 -9.18
N THR A 279 3.14 16.41 -8.70
CA THR A 279 4.10 17.21 -9.45
C THR A 279 5.41 16.45 -9.65
N ILE A 280 6.10 16.78 -10.75
CA ILE A 280 7.45 16.32 -11.06
C ILE A 280 8.43 17.39 -10.62
N ARG A 281 9.55 17.00 -10.00
CA ARG A 281 10.62 17.91 -9.62
C ARG A 281 11.89 17.61 -10.40
N VAL A 282 12.45 18.62 -11.04
CA VAL A 282 13.81 18.56 -11.59
C VAL A 282 14.75 19.25 -10.62
N THR A 283 15.81 18.56 -10.22
CA THR A 283 16.90 19.09 -9.40
C THR A 283 18.15 19.17 -10.26
N HIS A 284 18.62 20.37 -10.51
CA HIS A 284 19.88 20.63 -11.21
C HIS A 284 21.08 20.18 -10.37
N ASN A 285 22.22 19.92 -11.01
CA ASN A 285 23.42 19.44 -10.31
C ASN A 285 23.98 20.42 -9.28
N ASP A 286 23.62 21.71 -9.35
CA ASP A 286 23.95 22.73 -8.34
C ASP A 286 22.96 22.78 -7.17
N THR A 287 22.01 21.83 -7.10
CA THR A 287 20.96 21.69 -6.09
C THR A 287 19.76 22.66 -6.22
N SER A 288 19.71 23.51 -7.26
CA SER A 288 18.49 24.27 -7.57
C SER A 288 17.37 23.33 -8.05
N THR A 289 16.13 23.65 -7.71
CA THR A 289 14.96 22.80 -8.01
C THR A 289 13.85 23.58 -8.66
N ILE A 290 13.11 22.91 -9.55
CA ILE A 290 11.86 23.39 -10.14
C ILE A 290 10.83 22.27 -10.14
N GLU A 291 9.57 22.60 -9.86
CA GLU A 291 8.45 21.69 -9.91
C GLU A 291 7.57 21.99 -11.13
N SER A 292 6.92 20.94 -11.66
CA SER A 292 5.96 21.09 -12.74
C SER A 292 4.72 21.87 -12.29
N ALA A 293 4.09 22.62 -13.19
CA ALA A 293 2.88 23.38 -12.92
C ALA A 293 1.62 22.48 -12.81
N THR A 294 1.70 21.26 -13.34
CA THR A 294 0.61 20.27 -13.38
C THR A 294 1.11 18.94 -12.86
N ASP A 295 0.18 18.11 -12.40
CA ASP A 295 0.46 16.78 -11.90
C ASP A 295 0.63 15.76 -13.05
N LEU A 296 1.56 14.83 -12.86
CA LEU A 296 1.57 13.55 -13.56
C LEU A 296 0.56 12.63 -12.87
N THR A 297 -0.34 12.03 -13.64
CA THR A 297 -1.26 11.02 -13.14
C THR A 297 -0.63 9.63 -13.25
N ILE A 298 -0.56 8.91 -12.14
CA ILE A 298 -0.15 7.50 -12.09
C ILE A 298 -1.40 6.63 -11.96
N SER A 299 -1.61 5.76 -12.96
CA SER A 299 -2.77 4.86 -12.99
C SER A 299 -2.60 3.69 -12.02
N TYR A 300 -1.47 2.99 -12.10
CA TYR A 300 -1.08 1.92 -11.18
C TYR A 300 0.45 1.84 -11.09
N ALA A 301 0.93 1.10 -10.11
CA ALA A 301 2.35 0.87 -9.89
C ALA A 301 2.62 -0.64 -9.79
N GLU A 302 3.74 -1.09 -10.37
CA GLU A 302 4.24 -2.46 -10.24
C GLU A 302 5.53 -2.47 -9.43
N LEU A 303 5.69 -3.45 -8.54
CA LEU A 303 6.91 -3.62 -7.76
C LEU A 303 8.12 -3.87 -8.67
N ASN A 304 9.21 -3.19 -8.36
CA ASN A 304 10.51 -3.47 -8.96
C ASN A 304 11.55 -3.77 -7.88
N ILE A 305 12.52 -4.56 -8.25
CA ILE A 305 13.71 -4.80 -7.46
C ILE A 305 14.83 -3.89 -7.97
N GLU A 306 15.33 -3.04 -7.09
CA GLU A 306 16.49 -2.19 -7.37
C GLU A 306 17.77 -2.94 -6.95
N THR A 307 18.61 -3.30 -7.91
CA THR A 307 19.87 -4.03 -7.65
C THR A 307 20.94 -3.68 -8.67
N ASP A 308 22.20 -3.90 -8.28
CA ASP A 308 23.37 -3.75 -9.16
C ASP A 308 23.86 -5.14 -9.60
N ILE A 309 23.71 -5.44 -10.88
CA ILE A 309 24.25 -6.66 -11.51
C ILE A 309 25.55 -6.42 -12.27
N GLY A 310 26.26 -5.33 -11.96
CA GLY A 310 27.55 -4.96 -12.55
C GLY A 310 27.54 -3.74 -13.47
N SER A 311 26.39 -3.06 -13.61
CA SER A 311 26.22 -1.85 -14.45
C SER A 311 25.69 -0.66 -13.67
N GLY A 312 25.79 -0.67 -12.35
CA GLY A 312 25.13 0.26 -11.43
C GLY A 312 23.72 -0.22 -11.07
N VAL A 313 23.12 0.45 -10.10
CA VAL A 313 21.78 0.10 -9.64
C VAL A 313 20.76 0.34 -10.74
N GLN A 314 19.96 -0.67 -11.04
CA GLN A 314 18.85 -0.66 -11.99
C GLN A 314 17.58 -1.19 -11.34
N ALA A 315 16.43 -0.84 -11.90
CA ALA A 315 15.13 -1.34 -11.48
C ALA A 315 14.67 -2.46 -12.42
N PHE A 316 14.33 -3.60 -11.87
CA PHE A 316 13.91 -4.79 -12.62
C PHE A 316 12.49 -5.17 -12.22
N ALA A 317 11.64 -5.43 -13.21
CA ALA A 317 10.28 -5.90 -13.02
C ALA A 317 10.26 -7.32 -12.43
N THR A 318 9.25 -7.58 -11.61
CA THR A 318 8.98 -8.89 -11.03
C THR A 318 7.92 -9.64 -11.83
N GLN A 319 7.87 -10.96 -11.72
CA GLN A 319 6.80 -11.78 -12.31
C GLN A 319 6.57 -13.06 -11.50
N HIS A 320 5.42 -13.66 -11.75
CA HIS A 320 5.05 -14.98 -11.24
C HIS A 320 5.50 -16.11 -12.18
N TYR A 321 5.42 -17.34 -11.68
CA TYR A 321 5.63 -18.57 -12.45
C TYR A 321 4.70 -19.67 -11.92
N ASP A 322 4.71 -20.86 -12.52
CA ASP A 322 4.03 -22.03 -11.99
C ASP A 322 4.89 -22.64 -10.87
N ASP A 323 4.60 -22.25 -9.63
CA ASP A 323 5.30 -22.70 -8.45
C ASP A 323 4.81 -24.07 -7.96
N ASN A 324 3.49 -24.28 -7.94
CA ASN A 324 2.88 -25.49 -7.39
C ASN A 324 2.71 -26.64 -8.39
N GLY A 325 3.16 -26.48 -9.65
CA GLY A 325 2.98 -27.45 -10.73
C GLY A 325 1.53 -27.58 -11.22
N SER A 326 0.63 -26.70 -10.77
CA SER A 326 -0.77 -26.60 -11.20
C SER A 326 -1.06 -25.28 -11.93
N GLY A 327 -0.02 -24.56 -12.27
CA GLY A 327 -0.07 -23.33 -13.04
C GLY A 327 -0.06 -22.05 -12.19
N GLY A 328 0.27 -22.10 -10.91
CA GLY A 328 0.30 -20.94 -10.04
C GLY A 328 0.91 -21.20 -8.66
N TYR A 329 0.24 -20.70 -7.62
CA TYR A 329 0.72 -20.81 -6.24
C TYR A 329 -0.33 -21.42 -5.33
N THR A 330 0.12 -22.18 -4.32
CA THR A 330 -0.71 -22.63 -3.20
C THR A 330 -0.39 -21.81 -1.97
N TRP A 331 -1.41 -21.24 -1.36
CA TRP A 331 -1.34 -20.52 -0.09
C TRP A 331 -1.77 -21.43 1.05
N GLU A 332 -1.07 -21.39 2.16
CA GLU A 332 -1.37 -22.17 3.34
C GLU A 332 -1.71 -21.28 4.54
N MET A 333 -2.79 -21.59 5.22
CA MET A 333 -3.15 -20.91 6.44
C MET A 333 -2.49 -21.57 7.63
N TYR A 334 -1.82 -20.79 8.47
CA TYR A 334 -1.29 -21.29 9.74
C TYR A 334 -2.40 -21.86 10.63
N THR A 335 -2.06 -22.81 11.49
CA THR A 335 -3.04 -23.62 12.24
C THR A 335 -4.11 -22.79 12.95
N ASP A 336 -3.73 -21.70 13.63
CA ASP A 336 -4.67 -20.87 14.37
C ASP A 336 -5.54 -20.02 13.44
N PHE A 337 -4.99 -19.57 12.33
CA PHE A 337 -5.75 -18.86 11.28
C PHE A 337 -6.75 -19.82 10.59
N PHE A 338 -6.31 -21.01 10.24
CA PHE A 338 -7.15 -22.01 9.57
C PHE A 338 -8.36 -22.44 10.41
N ASN A 339 -8.14 -22.63 11.74
CA ASN A 339 -9.15 -23.12 12.68
C ASN A 339 -9.94 -22.00 13.38
N GLU A 340 -9.62 -20.73 13.10
CA GLU A 340 -10.18 -19.55 13.77
C GLU A 340 -10.04 -19.62 15.30
N THR A 341 -8.83 -19.98 15.77
CA THR A 341 -8.50 -20.11 17.18
C THR A 341 -7.50 -19.06 17.68
N GLU A 342 -7.27 -18.01 16.88
CA GLU A 342 -6.37 -16.92 17.25
C GLU A 342 -6.80 -16.24 18.55
N SER A 343 -5.85 -16.10 19.48
CA SER A 343 -6.15 -15.60 20.82
C SER A 343 -6.48 -14.11 20.80
N GLY A 344 -7.65 -13.75 21.32
CA GLY A 344 -8.08 -12.35 21.39
C GLY A 344 -8.73 -11.82 20.12
N ILE A 345 -8.77 -12.60 19.04
CA ILE A 345 -9.41 -12.25 17.78
C ILE A 345 -10.77 -12.93 17.66
N ALA A 346 -11.81 -12.18 17.25
CA ALA A 346 -13.12 -12.75 16.98
C ALA A 346 -13.07 -13.59 15.69
N THR A 347 -13.92 -14.60 15.57
CA THR A 347 -14.05 -15.43 14.35
C THR A 347 -14.64 -14.65 13.18
N GLY A 348 -14.48 -15.17 11.94
CA GLY A 348 -14.94 -14.57 10.68
C GLY A 348 -13.81 -14.03 9.83
N TYR A 349 -12.55 -14.04 10.31
CA TYR A 349 -11.40 -13.55 9.55
C TYR A 349 -11.03 -14.47 8.39
N LYS A 350 -11.24 -15.77 8.51
CA LYS A 350 -11.03 -16.72 7.42
C LYS A 350 -11.99 -16.45 6.26
N ASP A 351 -13.27 -16.24 6.56
CA ASP A 351 -14.26 -15.93 5.53
C ASP A 351 -13.97 -14.56 4.87
N ALA A 352 -13.58 -13.55 5.66
CA ALA A 352 -13.17 -12.24 5.14
C ALA A 352 -11.93 -12.35 4.24
N PHE A 353 -10.94 -13.15 4.62
CA PHE A 353 -9.77 -13.45 3.80
C PHE A 353 -10.19 -14.11 2.47
N MET A 354 -11.04 -15.14 2.52
CA MET A 354 -11.48 -15.85 1.33
C MET A 354 -12.27 -14.96 0.35
N ARG A 355 -13.07 -14.01 0.84
CA ARG A 355 -13.75 -13.04 -0.04
C ARG A 355 -12.75 -12.16 -0.79
N ALA A 356 -11.75 -11.61 -0.12
CA ALA A 356 -10.69 -10.82 -0.75
C ALA A 356 -9.85 -11.64 -1.75
N PHE A 357 -9.51 -12.87 -1.37
CA PHE A 357 -8.74 -13.81 -2.20
C PHE A 357 -9.49 -14.16 -3.49
N ASP A 358 -10.78 -14.49 -3.37
CA ASP A 358 -11.63 -14.79 -4.51
C ASP A 358 -11.85 -13.56 -5.40
N THR A 359 -11.90 -12.37 -4.83
CA THR A 359 -12.00 -11.12 -5.58
C THR A 359 -10.81 -10.95 -6.52
N TRP A 360 -9.56 -11.07 -6.05
CA TRP A 360 -8.37 -11.03 -6.89
C TRP A 360 -8.36 -12.13 -7.94
N ARG A 361 -8.59 -13.37 -7.52
CA ARG A 361 -8.58 -14.54 -8.39
C ARG A 361 -9.60 -14.45 -9.53
N CYS A 362 -10.77 -13.89 -9.25
CA CYS A 362 -11.84 -13.77 -10.21
C CYS A 362 -11.67 -12.58 -11.16
N GLU A 363 -11.24 -11.44 -10.66
CA GLU A 363 -11.10 -10.23 -11.47
C GLU A 363 -9.86 -10.27 -12.39
N THR A 364 -8.76 -10.89 -11.93
CA THR A 364 -7.47 -10.88 -12.66
C THR A 364 -7.08 -12.23 -13.24
N LYS A 365 -7.79 -13.30 -12.88
CA LYS A 365 -7.46 -14.69 -13.28
C LYS A 365 -6.11 -15.17 -12.76
N ILE A 366 -5.58 -14.57 -11.68
CA ILE A 366 -4.39 -15.11 -11.06
C ILE A 366 -4.65 -16.52 -10.55
N ASN A 367 -3.74 -17.45 -10.82
CA ASN A 367 -3.92 -18.84 -10.46
C ASN A 367 -3.37 -19.12 -9.07
N TRP A 368 -4.16 -18.72 -8.08
CA TRP A 368 -3.93 -18.95 -6.68
C TRP A 368 -4.91 -19.98 -6.12
N GLU A 369 -4.41 -20.85 -5.25
CA GLU A 369 -5.19 -21.83 -4.51
C GLU A 369 -4.93 -21.68 -3.01
N VAL A 370 -5.90 -22.02 -2.19
CA VAL A 370 -5.72 -22.15 -0.74
C VAL A 370 -5.75 -23.63 -0.39
N SER A 371 -4.74 -24.07 0.37
CA SER A 371 -4.66 -25.45 0.87
C SER A 371 -5.89 -25.81 1.71
N GLY A 372 -6.39 -27.01 1.48
CA GLY A 372 -7.49 -27.58 2.30
C GLY A 372 -7.05 -28.01 3.71
N THR A 373 -5.77 -27.90 4.05
CA THR A 373 -5.19 -28.27 5.33
C THR A 373 -4.38 -27.12 5.91
N ALA A 374 -4.34 -27.02 7.23
CA ALA A 374 -3.50 -26.04 7.91
C ALA A 374 -2.02 -26.40 7.81
N THR A 375 -1.16 -25.39 7.85
CA THR A 375 0.29 -25.56 8.02
C THR A 375 0.74 -25.24 9.45
N THR A 376 1.90 -25.76 9.83
CA THR A 376 2.65 -25.35 11.03
C THR A 376 3.94 -24.61 10.65
N ILE A 377 4.17 -24.38 9.38
CA ILE A 377 5.27 -23.59 8.86
C ILE A 377 4.98 -22.13 9.19
N ASP A 378 5.93 -21.46 9.78
CA ASP A 378 5.86 -20.06 10.13
C ASP A 378 6.56 -19.24 9.04
N VAL A 379 6.10 -18.03 8.77
CA VAL A 379 6.71 -17.07 7.82
C VAL A 379 8.20 -16.79 8.08
N THR A 380 8.68 -17.08 9.27
CA THR A 380 10.09 -17.08 9.66
C THR A 380 10.59 -18.49 9.93
N GLY A 381 9.90 -19.47 9.38
CA GLY A 381 9.98 -20.88 9.72
C GLY A 381 11.38 -21.48 9.79
N THR A 382 11.47 -22.58 10.52
CA THR A 382 12.70 -23.35 10.70
C THR A 382 12.88 -24.43 9.65
N ASP A 383 12.11 -24.40 8.56
CA ASP A 383 12.28 -25.44 7.56
C ASP A 383 13.69 -25.34 6.92
N THR A 384 14.47 -26.37 7.18
CA THR A 384 15.80 -26.55 6.66
C THR A 384 15.81 -27.42 5.39
N SER A 385 14.63 -27.64 4.80
CA SER A 385 14.56 -28.39 3.54
C SER A 385 15.19 -27.54 2.44
N VAL A 386 16.40 -27.91 2.06
CA VAL A 386 17.05 -27.39 0.86
C VAL A 386 16.23 -27.90 -0.33
N PRO A 387 15.71 -27.03 -1.20
CA PRO A 387 15.03 -27.46 -2.42
C PRO A 387 15.79 -28.51 -3.19
N ALA A 388 15.11 -29.38 -3.91
CA ALA A 388 15.71 -30.50 -4.64
C ALA A 388 16.77 -30.08 -5.68
N ASP A 389 16.82 -28.80 -6.05
CA ASP A 389 17.83 -28.21 -6.92
C ASP A 389 19.12 -27.80 -6.21
N GLY A 390 19.16 -27.87 -4.87
CA GLY A 390 20.34 -27.56 -4.06
C GLY A 390 20.67 -26.07 -3.95
N VAL A 391 19.78 -25.20 -4.39
CA VAL A 391 19.93 -23.73 -4.31
C VAL A 391 19.02 -23.24 -3.20
N ALA A 392 19.59 -22.65 -2.16
CA ALA A 392 18.85 -22.02 -1.06
C ALA A 392 18.29 -20.67 -1.52
N ASP A 393 17.43 -20.70 -2.53
CA ASP A 393 16.85 -19.50 -3.13
C ASP A 393 15.46 -19.16 -2.55
N ASP A 394 14.92 -20.06 -1.73
CA ASP A 394 13.57 -20.01 -1.18
C ASP A 394 13.66 -20.25 0.33
N PRO A 395 13.20 -19.32 1.18
CA PRO A 395 13.35 -19.44 2.61
C PRO A 395 12.65 -20.66 3.20
N ASP A 396 11.42 -20.99 2.75
CA ASP A 396 10.73 -22.21 3.17
C ASP A 396 9.80 -22.80 2.09
N GLY A 397 9.56 -22.11 0.98
CA GLY A 397 8.77 -22.59 -0.16
C GLY A 397 7.27 -22.70 0.10
N THR A 398 6.77 -21.99 1.11
CA THR A 398 5.37 -22.08 1.51
C THR A 398 4.76 -20.69 1.70
N ASN A 399 3.80 -20.33 0.87
CA ASN A 399 3.12 -19.03 0.98
C ASN A 399 2.16 -19.09 2.17
N VAL A 400 2.51 -18.44 3.28
CA VAL A 400 1.81 -18.56 4.57
C VAL A 400 0.91 -17.36 4.85
N ILE A 401 -0.25 -17.64 5.43
CA ILE A 401 -1.19 -16.63 5.93
C ILE A 401 -1.39 -16.85 7.43
N ARG A 402 -1.15 -15.82 8.24
CA ARG A 402 -1.34 -15.89 9.70
C ARG A 402 -1.53 -14.52 10.34
N PHE A 403 -1.87 -14.52 11.61
CA PHE A 403 -1.71 -13.36 12.48
C PHE A 403 -0.28 -13.29 13.05
N ASP A 404 0.12 -12.11 13.51
CA ASP A 404 1.37 -11.85 14.20
C ASP A 404 1.45 -12.65 15.52
N ASN A 405 2.65 -12.99 15.93
CA ASN A 405 2.95 -13.56 17.26
C ASN A 405 3.30 -12.46 18.29
N GLY A 406 2.64 -11.30 18.18
CA GLY A 406 2.66 -10.22 19.18
C GLY A 406 3.75 -9.18 19.03
N THR A 407 4.80 -9.35 18.21
CA THR A 407 5.90 -8.35 18.05
C THR A 407 6.61 -8.35 16.70
N GLU A 408 6.13 -9.05 15.71
CA GLU A 408 6.78 -9.09 14.38
C GLU A 408 6.44 -7.86 13.55
N LEU A 409 5.19 -7.43 13.64
CA LEU A 409 4.76 -6.18 13.01
C LEU A 409 5.04 -5.01 13.96
N GLU A 410 5.66 -3.97 13.42
CA GLU A 410 5.91 -2.75 14.16
C GLU A 410 4.58 -2.07 14.52
N ALA A 411 4.59 -1.31 15.62
CA ALA A 411 3.41 -0.55 16.07
C ALA A 411 2.78 0.25 14.92
N GLY A 412 1.48 0.08 14.73
CA GLY A 412 0.71 0.76 13.68
C GLY A 412 0.72 0.09 12.32
N VAL A 413 1.41 -1.04 12.12
CA VAL A 413 1.31 -1.86 10.91
C VAL A 413 0.12 -2.82 11.08
N LEU A 414 -0.86 -2.78 10.19
CA LEU A 414 -2.06 -3.63 10.23
C LEU A 414 -1.85 -4.97 9.50
N GLY A 415 -1.05 -4.96 8.43
CA GLY A 415 -0.70 -6.12 7.65
C GLY A 415 0.63 -5.93 6.95
N ARG A 416 1.25 -7.02 6.54
CA ARG A 416 2.49 -7.05 5.75
C ARG A 416 2.48 -8.22 4.80
N CYS A 417 2.70 -7.95 3.53
CA CYS A 417 3.07 -8.95 2.55
C CYS A 417 4.59 -8.92 2.37
N THR A 418 5.24 -10.06 2.52
CA THR A 418 6.66 -10.24 2.24
C THR A 418 6.80 -11.17 1.05
N SER A 419 7.53 -10.74 0.03
CA SER A 419 7.82 -11.54 -1.15
C SER A 419 9.30 -11.74 -1.32
N TRP A 420 9.72 -12.97 -1.57
CA TRP A 420 11.09 -13.33 -1.94
C TRP A 420 11.18 -13.56 -3.43
N TYR A 421 12.33 -13.27 -3.98
CA TYR A 421 12.58 -13.35 -5.41
C TYR A 421 13.89 -14.06 -5.69
N SER A 422 13.86 -14.92 -6.70
CA SER A 422 15.05 -15.52 -7.29
C SER A 422 15.20 -15.03 -8.73
N GLY A 423 16.36 -14.45 -9.03
CA GLY A 423 16.68 -13.87 -10.32
C GLY A 423 17.39 -14.86 -11.25
N ARG A 424 17.18 -14.67 -12.55
CA ARG A 424 17.91 -15.36 -13.62
C ARG A 424 18.35 -14.35 -14.67
N ILE A 425 19.60 -14.42 -15.10
CA ILE A 425 20.10 -13.59 -16.19
C ILE A 425 19.93 -14.35 -17.51
N CYS A 426 19.13 -13.79 -18.42
CA CYS A 426 18.78 -14.37 -19.69
C CYS A 426 19.06 -13.37 -20.80
N SER A 427 19.97 -13.73 -21.71
CA SER A 427 20.37 -12.85 -22.83
C SER A 427 20.86 -11.45 -22.39
N GLY A 428 21.28 -11.30 -21.13
CA GLY A 428 21.74 -10.04 -20.56
C GLY A 428 20.72 -9.32 -19.68
N ASP A 429 19.46 -9.75 -19.68
CA ASP A 429 18.39 -9.20 -18.85
C ASP A 429 18.20 -10.02 -17.57
N LEU A 430 17.98 -9.35 -16.44
CA LEU A 430 17.62 -9.98 -15.17
C LEU A 430 16.11 -10.14 -15.10
N ILE A 431 15.66 -11.37 -14.87
CA ILE A 431 14.25 -11.69 -14.60
C ILE A 431 14.15 -12.16 -13.16
N LEU A 432 13.23 -11.59 -12.43
CA LEU A 432 12.98 -11.85 -11.02
C LEU A 432 11.62 -12.53 -10.86
N TYR A 433 11.66 -13.76 -10.35
CA TYR A 433 10.47 -14.57 -10.07
C TYR A 433 10.13 -14.50 -8.59
N ALA A 434 8.87 -14.24 -8.24
CA ALA A 434 8.40 -14.37 -6.86
C ALA A 434 8.39 -15.86 -6.49
N THR A 435 9.26 -16.25 -5.56
CA THR A 435 9.43 -17.66 -5.17
C THR A 435 8.70 -18.02 -3.90
N ASP A 436 8.38 -17.01 -3.09
CA ASP A 436 7.67 -17.16 -1.83
C ASP A 436 6.95 -15.87 -1.48
N MET A 437 5.77 -15.97 -0.88
CA MET A 437 4.94 -14.81 -0.52
C MET A 437 4.18 -15.10 0.77
N ASP A 438 4.49 -14.36 1.84
CA ASP A 438 3.84 -14.50 3.13
C ASP A 438 3.03 -13.27 3.50
N ILE A 439 1.89 -13.48 4.15
CA ILE A 439 1.08 -12.39 4.67
C ILE A 439 0.85 -12.56 6.17
N VAL A 440 1.27 -11.56 6.94
CA VAL A 440 1.06 -11.47 8.38
C VAL A 440 0.12 -10.31 8.67
N PHE A 441 -0.92 -10.56 9.47
CA PHE A 441 -1.85 -9.55 9.96
C PHE A 441 -1.60 -9.27 11.45
N ASN A 442 -1.83 -8.05 11.87
CA ASN A 442 -1.63 -7.65 13.26
C ASN A 442 -2.66 -8.35 14.18
N ASP A 443 -2.17 -9.05 15.20
CA ASP A 443 -3.00 -9.73 16.20
C ASP A 443 -3.61 -8.75 17.21
N ASN A 444 -3.04 -7.54 17.31
CA ASN A 444 -3.48 -6.50 18.25
C ASN A 444 -3.40 -5.10 17.63
N VAL A 445 -4.40 -4.74 16.84
CA VAL A 445 -4.48 -3.42 16.17
C VAL A 445 -4.53 -2.24 17.15
N ASP A 446 -4.85 -2.50 18.42
CA ASP A 446 -4.84 -1.50 19.50
C ASP A 446 -3.47 -1.36 20.17
N ASN A 447 -2.48 -2.17 19.76
CA ASN A 447 -1.12 -2.12 20.30
C ASN A 447 -0.55 -0.71 20.15
N ALA A 448 0.00 -0.18 21.25
CA ALA A 448 0.57 1.15 21.33
C ALA A 448 -0.46 2.30 21.16
N ASN A 449 -1.76 2.07 21.37
CA ASN A 449 -2.77 3.10 21.33
C ASN A 449 -2.83 3.90 22.65
N THR A 450 -2.45 5.18 22.58
CA THR A 450 -2.49 6.10 23.75
C THR A 450 -3.75 6.97 23.77
N SER A 451 -4.67 6.79 22.83
CA SER A 451 -5.89 7.62 22.72
C SER A 451 -6.94 7.28 23.79
N GLY A 452 -6.85 6.10 24.40
CA GLY A 452 -7.85 5.56 25.33
C GLY A 452 -9.12 5.04 24.64
N VAL A 453 -9.12 4.95 23.32
CA VAL A 453 -10.18 4.34 22.50
C VAL A 453 -9.66 2.98 22.05
N VAL A 454 -10.39 1.90 22.32
CA VAL A 454 -10.01 0.54 21.89
C VAL A 454 -10.35 0.38 20.41
N GLU A 455 -9.36 0.01 19.61
CA GLU A 455 -9.52 -0.31 18.18
C GLU A 455 -9.54 -1.82 17.98
N THR A 456 -10.35 -2.30 17.03
CA THR A 456 -10.53 -3.73 16.77
C THR A 456 -10.66 -4.02 15.28
N TRP A 457 -10.48 -5.28 14.89
CA TRP A 457 -10.82 -5.78 13.58
C TRP A 457 -12.34 -5.88 13.38
N TYR A 458 -12.76 -5.71 12.12
CA TYR A 458 -14.11 -6.01 11.63
C TYR A 458 -14.02 -7.03 10.49
N PHE A 459 -14.79 -8.12 10.60
CA PHE A 459 -14.76 -9.25 9.65
C PHE A 459 -16.05 -9.43 8.86
N GLY A 460 -17.03 -8.57 9.07
CA GLY A 460 -18.34 -8.64 8.41
C GLY A 460 -18.35 -8.05 7.00
N THR A 461 -19.52 -8.07 6.39
CA THR A 461 -19.77 -7.53 5.03
C THR A 461 -20.47 -6.18 5.04
N ASP A 462 -20.91 -5.69 6.21
CA ASP A 462 -21.44 -4.36 6.39
C ASP A 462 -20.33 -3.33 6.59
N SER A 463 -20.68 -2.06 6.80
CA SER A 463 -19.67 -1.03 7.14
C SER A 463 -19.12 -1.24 8.55
N PRO A 464 -17.78 -1.15 8.75
CA PRO A 464 -17.18 -1.23 10.06
C PRO A 464 -17.62 -0.07 10.97
N GLY A 465 -17.55 -0.27 12.28
CA GLY A 465 -17.83 0.76 13.28
C GLY A 465 -16.74 1.82 13.39
N PRO A 466 -16.98 2.91 14.18
CA PRO A 466 -16.06 4.06 14.25
C PRO A 466 -14.62 3.75 14.68
N ASN A 467 -14.41 2.65 15.40
CA ASN A 467 -13.10 2.22 15.93
C ASN A 467 -12.71 0.85 15.40
N GLN A 468 -13.18 0.51 14.21
CA GLN A 468 -12.91 -0.80 13.61
C GLN A 468 -12.18 -0.62 12.28
N PHE A 469 -11.16 -1.45 12.08
CA PHE A 469 -10.50 -1.61 10.79
C PHE A 469 -11.16 -2.75 10.02
N ASP A 470 -11.48 -2.51 8.77
CA ASP A 470 -12.03 -3.53 7.89
C ASP A 470 -10.93 -4.51 7.45
N PHE A 471 -11.00 -5.74 7.95
CA PHE A 471 -10.00 -6.76 7.68
C PHE A 471 -9.95 -7.15 6.21
N GLU A 472 -11.10 -7.29 5.55
CA GLU A 472 -11.17 -7.65 4.14
C GLU A 472 -10.47 -6.62 3.24
N THR A 473 -10.59 -5.32 3.55
CA THR A 473 -9.87 -4.25 2.85
C THR A 473 -8.35 -4.38 3.02
N VAL A 474 -7.87 -4.70 4.23
CA VAL A 474 -6.43 -4.92 4.47
C VAL A 474 -5.95 -6.17 3.73
N VAL A 475 -6.72 -7.24 3.74
CA VAL A 475 -6.40 -8.46 2.98
C VAL A 475 -6.30 -8.19 1.48
N LEU A 476 -7.27 -7.45 0.91
CA LEU A 476 -7.23 -7.07 -0.51
C LEU A 476 -5.97 -6.28 -0.85
N HIS A 477 -5.54 -5.36 0.02
CA HIS A 477 -4.33 -4.58 -0.16
C HIS A 477 -3.07 -5.47 -0.11
N GLU A 478 -2.92 -6.30 0.91
CA GLU A 478 -1.73 -7.17 1.05
C GLU A 478 -1.65 -8.22 -0.07
N LEU A 479 -2.80 -8.78 -0.50
CA LEU A 479 -2.86 -9.64 -1.68
C LEU A 479 -2.49 -8.88 -2.97
N GLY A 480 -2.76 -7.59 -3.05
CA GLY A 480 -2.29 -6.75 -4.15
C GLY A 480 -0.77 -6.67 -4.21
N HIS A 481 -0.09 -6.59 -3.05
CA HIS A 481 1.37 -6.72 -3.00
C HIS A 481 1.84 -8.13 -3.35
N GLY A 482 1.12 -9.16 -2.91
CA GLY A 482 1.34 -10.53 -3.40
C GLY A 482 1.18 -10.65 -4.92
N HIS A 483 0.27 -9.89 -5.52
CA HIS A 483 0.13 -9.76 -6.98
C HIS A 483 1.21 -8.87 -7.63
N GLN A 484 2.19 -8.39 -6.85
CA GLN A 484 3.31 -7.55 -7.28
C GLN A 484 2.92 -6.09 -7.61
N LEU A 485 1.82 -5.59 -7.07
CA LEU A 485 1.46 -4.18 -7.19
C LEU A 485 2.17 -3.32 -6.15
N GLY A 486 2.54 -2.10 -6.54
CA GLY A 486 3.04 -1.04 -5.66
C GLY A 486 1.92 -0.11 -5.18
N HIS A 487 2.25 0.83 -4.27
CA HIS A 487 1.30 1.82 -3.79
C HIS A 487 0.92 2.87 -4.83
N VAL A 488 -0.27 3.43 -4.67
CA VAL A 488 -0.76 4.62 -5.39
C VAL A 488 -1.31 5.67 -4.41
N ILE A 489 -1.41 6.94 -4.86
CA ILE A 489 -1.85 8.04 -3.99
C ILE A 489 -3.38 8.17 -3.92
N ASN A 490 -4.12 7.63 -4.87
CA ASN A 490 -5.57 7.76 -4.91
C ASN A 490 -6.24 6.95 -3.79
N THR A 491 -6.91 7.62 -2.86
CA THR A 491 -7.59 7.02 -1.69
C THR A 491 -8.75 6.09 -2.03
N SER A 492 -9.23 6.10 -3.28
CA SER A 492 -10.29 5.18 -3.75
C SER A 492 -9.72 3.87 -4.29
N ASN A 493 -8.40 3.75 -4.46
CA ASN A 493 -7.75 2.53 -4.93
C ASN A 493 -7.43 1.61 -3.76
N VAL A 494 -7.56 0.31 -3.99
CA VAL A 494 -7.17 -0.72 -3.02
C VAL A 494 -5.68 -0.59 -2.67
N MET A 495 -4.82 -0.22 -3.62
CA MET A 495 -3.38 -0.06 -3.42
C MET A 495 -2.98 1.31 -2.85
N HIS A 496 -3.90 2.07 -2.27
CA HIS A 496 -3.53 3.26 -1.49
C HIS A 496 -2.84 2.82 -0.19
N TYR A 497 -1.73 3.51 0.20
CA TYR A 497 -0.88 3.09 1.33
C TYR A 497 -1.57 3.10 2.70
N ALA A 498 -2.78 3.64 2.82
CA ALA A 498 -3.33 3.97 4.14
C ALA A 498 -4.88 3.82 4.26
N LEU A 499 -5.42 3.21 5.38
CA LEU A 499 -6.84 2.95 5.69
C LEU A 499 -7.28 3.59 7.02
N PRO A 500 -8.37 4.40 7.09
CA PRO A 500 -8.96 4.83 8.35
C PRO A 500 -9.88 3.75 8.96
N THR A 501 -10.13 3.85 10.27
CA THR A 501 -11.27 3.15 10.88
C THR A 501 -12.59 3.63 10.26
N ASN A 502 -13.64 2.83 10.40
CA ASN A 502 -14.97 3.15 9.84
C ASN A 502 -15.00 3.32 8.30
N PHE A 503 -14.09 2.66 7.60
CA PHE A 503 -14.01 2.68 6.14
C PHE A 503 -13.78 1.27 5.62
N SER A 504 -14.40 0.94 4.50
CA SER A 504 -14.18 -0.30 3.79
C SER A 504 -14.04 -0.05 2.29
N ASN A 505 -13.13 -0.78 1.64
CA ASN A 505 -12.87 -0.76 0.21
C ASN A 505 -12.64 -2.19 -0.28
N THR A 506 -13.71 -2.95 -0.40
CA THR A 506 -13.69 -4.39 -0.73
C THR A 506 -13.90 -4.69 -2.23
N VAL A 507 -13.82 -3.64 -3.07
CA VAL A 507 -13.99 -3.75 -4.52
C VAL A 507 -12.70 -3.30 -5.22
N LEU A 508 -12.16 -4.14 -6.09
CA LEU A 508 -11.01 -3.77 -6.90
C LEU A 508 -11.37 -2.67 -7.90
N ASP A 509 -10.60 -1.62 -7.91
CA ASP A 509 -10.72 -0.57 -8.90
C ASP A 509 -10.09 -0.98 -10.24
N ALA A 510 -10.51 -0.31 -11.32
CA ALA A 510 -10.07 -0.64 -12.67
C ALA A 510 -8.55 -0.51 -12.88
N ASN A 511 -7.87 0.37 -12.14
CA ASN A 511 -6.43 0.58 -12.25
C ASN A 511 -5.66 -0.56 -11.55
N SER A 512 -6.10 -0.97 -10.36
CA SER A 512 -5.54 -2.15 -9.66
C SER A 512 -5.70 -3.42 -10.50
N ILE A 513 -6.88 -3.63 -11.12
CA ILE A 513 -7.12 -4.74 -12.07
C ILE A 513 -6.20 -4.62 -13.30
N ALA A 514 -6.00 -3.43 -13.85
CA ALA A 514 -5.16 -3.23 -15.04
C ALA A 514 -3.69 -3.55 -14.73
N GLY A 515 -3.15 -3.09 -13.61
CA GLY A 515 -1.78 -3.39 -13.19
C GLY A 515 -1.58 -4.89 -12.93
N ALA A 516 -2.50 -5.51 -12.21
CA ALA A 516 -2.45 -6.94 -11.95
C ALA A 516 -2.52 -7.78 -13.25
N ASN A 517 -3.35 -7.36 -14.21
CA ASN A 517 -3.43 -8.01 -15.52
C ASN A 517 -2.16 -7.82 -16.37
N ASP A 518 -1.43 -6.71 -16.22
CA ASP A 518 -0.14 -6.52 -16.89
C ASP A 518 0.89 -7.51 -16.35
N ILE A 519 1.00 -7.64 -15.02
CA ILE A 519 1.85 -8.64 -14.37
C ILE A 519 1.42 -10.07 -14.74
N GLN A 520 0.12 -10.37 -14.74
CA GLN A 520 -0.42 -11.67 -15.13
C GLN A 520 -0.09 -12.00 -16.57
N SER A 521 -0.23 -11.04 -17.49
CA SER A 521 0.14 -11.19 -18.90
C SER A 521 1.62 -11.55 -19.05
N ARG A 522 2.50 -10.85 -18.38
CA ARG A 522 3.94 -11.12 -18.36
C ARG A 522 4.24 -12.52 -17.80
N SER A 523 3.59 -12.90 -16.72
CA SER A 523 3.78 -14.19 -16.03
C SER A 523 3.27 -15.39 -16.84
N THR A 524 2.30 -15.19 -17.75
CA THR A 524 1.71 -16.25 -18.57
C THR A 524 2.29 -16.33 -19.99
N THR A 525 3.04 -15.32 -20.44
CA THR A 525 3.51 -15.25 -21.84
C THR A 525 5.02 -15.07 -22.00
N ASN A 526 5.68 -14.45 -21.03
CA ASN A 526 7.09 -14.05 -21.16
C ASN A 526 8.04 -15.08 -20.51
N GLN A 527 8.21 -16.23 -21.12
CA GLN A 527 9.30 -17.13 -20.76
C GLN A 527 10.54 -16.77 -21.57
N ILE A 528 11.39 -15.90 -21.00
CA ILE A 528 12.62 -15.43 -21.67
C ILE A 528 13.77 -16.45 -21.51
N CYS A 529 13.74 -17.27 -20.46
CA CYS A 529 14.71 -18.34 -20.25
C CYS A 529 14.03 -19.70 -20.43
N ASP A 530 14.60 -20.56 -21.26
CA ASP A 530 14.25 -21.99 -21.33
C ASP A 530 14.71 -22.71 -20.04
N LEU A 531 14.06 -22.40 -18.92
CA LEU A 531 14.36 -23.04 -17.63
C LEU A 531 13.21 -24.00 -17.29
N PRO A 532 13.46 -25.33 -17.30
CA PRO A 532 12.43 -26.31 -16.92
C PRO A 532 11.92 -26.13 -15.49
N ALA A 533 12.73 -25.47 -14.64
CA ALA A 533 12.43 -25.25 -13.23
C ALA A 533 11.50 -24.06 -12.93
N ARG A 534 11.19 -23.23 -13.92
CA ARG A 534 10.32 -22.05 -13.76
C ARG A 534 9.31 -21.98 -14.92
N PRO A 535 8.32 -22.89 -14.98
CA PRO A 535 7.32 -22.89 -16.04
C PRO A 535 6.42 -21.65 -15.94
N LEU A 536 5.81 -21.28 -17.07
CA LEU A 536 4.88 -20.16 -17.11
C LEU A 536 3.67 -20.43 -16.21
N MET A 537 3.21 -19.39 -15.52
CA MET A 537 1.92 -19.40 -14.86
C MET A 537 0.79 -19.64 -15.90
N THR A 538 -0.31 -20.22 -15.47
CA THR A 538 -1.55 -20.31 -16.25
C THR A 538 -2.64 -19.48 -15.61
N ASN A 539 -3.63 -19.07 -16.39
CA ASN A 539 -4.77 -18.37 -15.83
C ASN A 539 -5.66 -19.31 -15.01
N TYR A 540 -6.18 -18.83 -13.91
CA TYR A 540 -7.21 -19.51 -13.14
C TYR A 540 -8.46 -19.78 -14.01
N THR A 541 -8.92 -21.01 -14.02
CA THR A 541 -10.06 -21.48 -14.85
C THR A 541 -11.25 -21.95 -14.03
N GLY A 542 -11.16 -21.88 -12.70
CA GLY A 542 -12.24 -22.28 -11.82
C GLY A 542 -13.47 -21.36 -11.91
N SER A 543 -14.53 -21.74 -11.25
CA SER A 543 -15.75 -20.92 -11.21
C SER A 543 -15.53 -19.69 -10.33
N CYS A 544 -15.78 -18.52 -10.87
CA CYS A 544 -15.77 -17.25 -10.18
C CYS A 544 -17.21 -16.84 -9.84
N SER A 545 -17.79 -17.49 -8.87
CA SER A 545 -19.04 -17.01 -8.28
C SER A 545 -18.70 -16.29 -6.97
N LEU A 546 -18.90 -15.00 -6.95
CA LEU A 546 -18.58 -14.10 -5.84
C LEU A 546 -19.51 -14.27 -4.62
N SER A 547 -20.24 -15.32 -4.48
CA SER A 547 -20.72 -15.96 -3.26
C SER A 547 -21.49 -17.24 -3.57
N ILE A 548 -21.37 -18.25 -2.72
CA ILE A 548 -22.17 -19.46 -2.81
C ILE A 548 -23.65 -19.13 -2.58
N GLU A 549 -23.96 -18.17 -1.72
CA GLU A 549 -25.32 -17.74 -1.41
C GLU A 549 -25.96 -16.95 -2.55
N ASP A 550 -25.23 -16.02 -3.18
CA ASP A 550 -25.73 -15.27 -4.35
C ASP A 550 -25.96 -16.17 -5.58
N ASN A 551 -25.19 -17.22 -5.72
CA ASN A 551 -25.32 -18.14 -6.85
C ASN A 551 -26.50 -19.11 -6.69
N GLU A 552 -26.75 -19.65 -5.50
CA GLU A 552 -27.97 -20.43 -5.23
C GLU A 552 -29.23 -19.57 -5.38
N LEU A 553 -29.21 -18.37 -4.80
CA LEU A 553 -30.29 -17.42 -4.93
C LEU A 553 -30.44 -16.96 -6.40
N GLY A 554 -29.32 -16.59 -7.05
CA GLY A 554 -29.30 -16.12 -8.43
C GLY A 554 -29.83 -17.14 -9.43
N ASN A 555 -29.43 -18.38 -9.30
CA ASN A 555 -29.90 -19.49 -10.14
C ASN A 555 -31.27 -20.01 -9.72
N GLY A 556 -31.61 -19.91 -8.46
CA GLY A 556 -32.90 -20.33 -7.89
C GLY A 556 -34.04 -19.35 -8.19
N ILE A 557 -33.75 -18.07 -8.50
CA ILE A 557 -34.76 -17.03 -8.78
C ILE A 557 -34.93 -16.82 -10.27
N ILE A 558 -36.15 -17.06 -10.76
CA ILE A 558 -36.56 -16.84 -12.14
C ILE A 558 -37.71 -15.84 -12.15
N ILE A 559 -37.63 -14.79 -12.99
CA ILE A 559 -38.73 -13.86 -13.25
C ILE A 559 -39.31 -14.10 -14.64
N TYR A 560 -40.64 -14.19 -14.72
CA TYR A 560 -41.36 -14.43 -15.99
C TYR A 560 -42.81 -13.92 -15.92
N PRO A 561 -43.42 -13.57 -17.08
CA PRO A 561 -42.78 -13.41 -18.37
C PRO A 561 -41.84 -12.21 -18.38
N ASN A 562 -40.78 -12.27 -19.20
CA ASN A 562 -39.90 -11.13 -19.47
C ASN A 562 -39.65 -11.11 -20.99
N PRO A 563 -40.24 -10.19 -21.76
CA PRO A 563 -40.97 -8.96 -21.31
C PRO A 563 -42.31 -9.22 -20.61
N ALA A 564 -42.64 -8.32 -19.67
CA ALA A 564 -43.90 -8.31 -18.89
C ALA A 564 -44.83 -7.19 -19.34
N ARG A 565 -46.13 -7.32 -19.12
CA ARG A 565 -47.12 -6.25 -19.44
C ARG A 565 -47.81 -5.64 -18.24
N LYS A 566 -48.50 -6.44 -17.45
CA LYS A 566 -49.22 -5.98 -16.25
C LYS A 566 -48.67 -6.53 -14.95
N GLU A 567 -48.06 -7.66 -15.04
CA GLU A 567 -47.50 -8.41 -13.92
C GLU A 567 -46.38 -9.33 -14.35
N PHE A 568 -45.53 -9.75 -13.44
CA PHE A 568 -44.59 -10.82 -13.60
C PHE A 568 -44.58 -11.70 -12.35
N PHE A 569 -44.04 -12.90 -12.51
CA PHE A 569 -43.93 -13.86 -11.44
C PHE A 569 -42.46 -14.06 -11.04
N ILE A 570 -42.22 -14.20 -9.75
CA ILE A 570 -40.95 -14.63 -9.20
C ILE A 570 -41.11 -16.09 -8.79
N LYS A 571 -40.39 -16.97 -9.45
CA LYS A 571 -40.27 -18.38 -9.06
C LYS A 571 -38.98 -18.53 -8.26
N ASN A 572 -39.11 -19.02 -7.03
CA ASN A 572 -37.99 -19.35 -6.18
C ASN A 572 -37.84 -20.88 -6.11
N THR A 573 -36.69 -21.39 -6.54
CA THR A 573 -36.31 -22.80 -6.46
C THR A 573 -35.10 -22.99 -5.52
N SER A 574 -34.60 -21.90 -4.91
CA SER A 574 -33.56 -21.95 -3.88
C SER A 574 -34.13 -22.34 -2.52
N THR A 575 -33.28 -22.60 -1.56
CA THR A 575 -33.65 -22.85 -0.16
C THR A 575 -33.95 -21.56 0.61
N SER A 576 -33.49 -20.43 0.11
CA SER A 576 -33.59 -19.10 0.75
C SER A 576 -35.02 -18.55 0.69
N LYS A 577 -35.43 -17.82 1.72
CA LYS A 577 -36.79 -17.21 1.82
C LYS A 577 -36.76 -15.78 1.31
N ILE A 578 -37.59 -15.48 0.28
CA ILE A 578 -37.73 -14.12 -0.22
C ILE A 578 -38.47 -13.27 0.81
N GLU A 579 -37.88 -12.13 1.17
CA GLU A 579 -38.42 -11.21 2.18
C GLU A 579 -38.94 -9.92 1.55
N ARG A 580 -38.26 -9.40 0.50
CA ARG A 580 -38.55 -8.08 -0.09
C ARG A 580 -38.22 -8.08 -1.58
N VAL A 581 -39.01 -7.30 -2.35
CA VAL A 581 -38.77 -7.04 -3.78
C VAL A 581 -38.79 -5.54 -4.03
N ALA A 582 -37.67 -4.96 -4.49
CA ALA A 582 -37.59 -3.55 -4.87
C ALA A 582 -37.34 -3.42 -6.38
N ILE A 583 -38.11 -2.55 -7.03
CA ILE A 583 -38.05 -2.31 -8.48
C ILE A 583 -37.53 -0.91 -8.74
N TYR A 584 -36.45 -0.80 -9.54
CA TYR A 584 -35.83 0.46 -9.90
C TYR A 584 -35.92 0.70 -11.40
N ASP A 585 -36.08 1.96 -11.81
CA ASP A 585 -35.92 2.35 -13.22
C ASP A 585 -34.42 2.47 -13.61
N VAL A 586 -34.14 2.70 -14.89
CA VAL A 586 -32.76 2.83 -15.41
C VAL A 586 -31.98 4.00 -14.83
N SER A 587 -32.61 4.95 -14.17
CA SER A 587 -31.97 6.06 -13.48
C SER A 587 -31.67 5.77 -11.99
N GLY A 588 -31.98 4.56 -11.52
CA GLY A 588 -31.81 4.14 -10.13
C GLY A 588 -32.92 4.62 -9.19
N ARG A 589 -34.00 5.20 -9.73
CA ARG A 589 -35.12 5.64 -8.91
C ARG A 589 -36.02 4.47 -8.54
N LEU A 590 -36.34 4.33 -7.26
CA LEU A 590 -37.26 3.32 -6.74
C LEU A 590 -38.69 3.55 -7.29
N VAL A 591 -39.22 2.52 -7.96
CA VAL A 591 -40.55 2.51 -8.57
C VAL A 591 -41.55 1.75 -7.70
N SER A 592 -41.12 0.67 -7.08
CA SER A 592 -41.97 -0.15 -6.20
C SER A 592 -41.11 -0.84 -5.16
N ASP A 593 -41.63 -0.96 -3.94
CA ASP A 593 -41.02 -1.66 -2.81
C ASP A 593 -42.08 -2.55 -2.15
N ILE A 594 -41.83 -3.85 -2.09
CA ILE A 594 -42.85 -4.85 -1.74
C ILE A 594 -42.28 -5.80 -0.71
N ASP A 595 -42.82 -5.80 0.48
CA ASP A 595 -42.52 -6.82 1.48
C ASP A 595 -43.23 -8.14 1.11
N VAL A 596 -42.42 -9.22 1.12
CA VAL A 596 -42.88 -10.53 0.65
C VAL A 596 -42.69 -11.56 1.80
N LEU A 597 -43.30 -11.27 2.96
CA LEU A 597 -43.18 -12.16 4.11
C LEU A 597 -43.77 -13.53 3.83
N ASN A 598 -42.92 -14.59 3.93
CA ASN A 598 -43.29 -16.01 3.97
C ASN A 598 -44.02 -16.58 2.77
N THR A 599 -43.60 -16.32 1.55
CA THR A 599 -44.26 -16.95 0.39
C THR A 599 -43.51 -18.15 -0.15
N SER A 600 -44.31 -19.16 -0.42
CA SER A 600 -44.00 -20.36 -1.20
C SER A 600 -43.50 -20.04 -2.63
N THR A 601 -43.01 -21.02 -3.29
CA THR A 601 -42.32 -21.12 -4.58
C THR A 601 -42.65 -20.12 -5.71
N ILE A 602 -43.78 -19.43 -5.71
CA ILE A 602 -44.14 -18.46 -6.77
C ILE A 602 -44.85 -17.23 -6.16
N LYS A 603 -44.35 -16.03 -6.50
CA LYS A 603 -44.97 -14.73 -6.11
C LYS A 603 -45.33 -13.90 -7.34
N THR A 604 -46.55 -13.35 -7.36
CA THR A 604 -47.00 -12.43 -8.40
C THR A 604 -46.69 -10.97 -8.00
N ILE A 605 -46.06 -10.20 -8.89
CA ILE A 605 -45.73 -8.79 -8.73
C ILE A 605 -46.48 -8.00 -9.78
N ASN A 606 -47.24 -7.00 -9.32
CA ASN A 606 -48.08 -6.17 -10.17
C ASN A 606 -47.31 -4.92 -10.65
N LEU A 607 -47.43 -4.60 -11.94
CA LEU A 607 -46.74 -3.50 -12.63
C LEU A 607 -47.65 -2.32 -12.99
N GLN A 608 -48.79 -2.15 -12.28
CA GLN A 608 -49.85 -1.14 -12.65
C GLN A 608 -49.31 0.29 -12.78
N ASN A 609 -48.21 0.62 -12.11
CA ASN A 609 -47.60 1.97 -12.12
C ASN A 609 -46.27 2.02 -12.92
N ALA A 610 -45.86 0.96 -13.59
CA ALA A 610 -44.63 0.93 -14.37
C ALA A 610 -44.91 1.34 -15.81
N SER A 611 -44.18 2.33 -16.32
CA SER A 611 -44.19 2.72 -17.73
C SER A 611 -43.42 1.66 -18.57
N LYS A 612 -43.65 1.67 -19.89
CA LYS A 612 -42.85 0.82 -20.79
C LYS A 612 -41.40 1.20 -20.67
N GLY A 613 -40.53 0.18 -20.54
CA GLY A 613 -39.11 0.39 -20.40
C GLY A 613 -38.36 -0.77 -19.72
N MET A 614 -37.11 -0.54 -19.42
CA MET A 614 -36.25 -1.49 -18.70
C MET A 614 -36.21 -1.12 -17.20
N TYR A 615 -36.27 -2.15 -16.37
CA TYR A 615 -36.23 -2.04 -14.91
C TYR A 615 -35.22 -3.04 -14.33
N PHE A 616 -34.72 -2.73 -13.15
CA PHE A 616 -33.96 -3.63 -12.31
C PHE A 616 -34.80 -4.06 -11.12
N VAL A 617 -34.93 -5.37 -10.93
CA VAL A 617 -35.70 -5.98 -9.85
C VAL A 617 -34.73 -6.60 -8.87
N ASN A 618 -34.58 -5.98 -7.70
CA ASN A 618 -33.78 -6.49 -6.58
C ASN A 618 -34.68 -7.36 -5.70
N ILE A 619 -34.32 -8.62 -5.55
CA ILE A 619 -35.06 -9.61 -4.77
C ILE A 619 -34.20 -9.99 -3.58
N TYR A 620 -34.61 -9.62 -2.38
CA TYR A 620 -33.94 -9.85 -1.12
C TYR A 620 -34.45 -11.13 -0.47
N ALA A 621 -33.54 -11.96 -0.01
CA ALA A 621 -33.84 -13.25 0.62
C ALA A 621 -32.80 -13.58 1.67
N ASP A 622 -33.20 -13.87 2.89
CA ASP A 622 -32.34 -14.06 4.05
C ASP A 622 -31.34 -12.91 4.17
N ASN A 623 -30.06 -13.08 4.05
CA ASN A 623 -29.05 -12.01 4.12
C ASN A 623 -28.44 -11.66 2.75
N ALA A 624 -29.05 -12.10 1.65
CA ALA A 624 -28.55 -11.91 0.27
C ALA A 624 -29.58 -11.22 -0.62
N PHE A 625 -29.19 -10.68 -1.77
CA PHE A 625 -30.12 -10.20 -2.78
C PHE A 625 -29.64 -10.56 -4.19
N VAL A 626 -30.58 -10.67 -5.13
CA VAL A 626 -30.29 -10.85 -6.54
C VAL A 626 -30.99 -9.79 -7.39
N THR A 627 -30.27 -9.24 -8.36
CA THR A 627 -30.82 -8.29 -9.34
C THR A 627 -31.18 -9.01 -10.64
N LYS A 628 -32.43 -8.86 -11.08
CA LYS A 628 -32.92 -9.37 -12.36
C LYS A 628 -33.38 -8.22 -13.27
N LYS A 629 -33.01 -8.28 -14.54
CA LYS A 629 -33.46 -7.33 -15.57
C LYS A 629 -34.87 -7.67 -16.01
N LEU A 630 -35.78 -6.69 -15.97
CA LEU A 630 -37.18 -6.79 -16.42
C LEU A 630 -37.45 -5.80 -17.54
N ILE A 631 -38.06 -6.25 -18.61
CA ILE A 631 -38.55 -5.40 -19.69
C ILE A 631 -40.07 -5.32 -19.54
N VAL A 632 -40.63 -4.10 -19.52
CA VAL A 632 -42.10 -3.83 -19.48
C VAL A 632 -42.56 -3.30 -20.83
N GLU A 633 -43.58 -3.96 -21.44
CA GLU A 633 -44.15 -3.62 -22.74
C GLU A 633 -45.57 -2.95 -22.62
#